data_48528d1265acbabd4a14a5679bb46a23
#
_entry.id   48528d1265acbabd4a14a5679bb46a23
#
_cell.length_a   1.000
_cell.length_b   1.000
_cell.length_c   1.000
_cell.angle_alpha   90.00
_cell.angle_beta   90.00
_cell.angle_gamma   90.00
#
_symmetry.space_group_name_H-M   'P 1'
#
loop_
_entity.id
_entity.type
_entity.pdbx_description
1 polymer ?
#
loop_
_entity_poly.entity_id
_entity_poly.type
_entity_poly.pdbx_seq_one_letter_code
_entity_poly.pdbx_strand_id
1 'polypeptide(L)'
;VVYVGLAALIYFQQSRFIFPAPQEVYAPAPGYQAVTLNTADGLALTAHWRAPEDGKPTLVHFHGNSGSLSGATSENRLFADQGYGVLLVEYRGYGGNPGKPSEEGFREDGRAALAFLKERAIAPKSIIIKGHSIGSGTAVNMALEQDAAALILVAPFTSTVDLVGQKIPIFPMGLIITEPFDNRAKLPQAAMPVLVQHGTADAVVPISHGRALAADGPTTEFQSFAGKEHDLTFDPEVQTAQARWLAELGL
;
A
#
# COMPACT_ATOMS: atom_id res chain seq x y z
N VAL A 1 -9.10 -28.05 -24.63
CA VAL A 1 -10.37 -27.51 -24.09
C VAL A 1 -10.20 -27.16 -22.60
N VAL A 2 -9.76 -28.08 -21.73
CA VAL A 2 -9.62 -27.87 -20.28
C VAL A 2 -8.67 -26.68 -19.95
N TYR A 3 -7.50 -26.65 -20.58
CA TYR A 3 -6.51 -25.56 -20.37
C TYR A 3 -7.08 -24.16 -20.67
N VAL A 4 -7.74 -24.00 -21.82
CA VAL A 4 -8.39 -22.75 -22.22
C VAL A 4 -9.53 -22.40 -21.28
N GLY A 5 -10.32 -23.38 -20.84
CA GLY A 5 -11.39 -23.19 -19.86
C GLY A 5 -10.87 -22.70 -18.51
N LEU A 6 -9.75 -23.24 -18.01
CA LEU A 6 -9.11 -22.78 -16.77
C LEU A 6 -8.50 -21.38 -16.93
N ALA A 7 -7.85 -21.07 -18.06
CA ALA A 7 -7.36 -19.74 -18.34
C ALA A 7 -8.47 -18.69 -18.36
N ALA A 8 -9.60 -19.01 -19.01
CA ALA A 8 -10.78 -18.16 -19.03
C ALA A 8 -11.39 -17.99 -17.62
N LEU A 9 -11.45 -19.07 -16.82
CA LEU A 9 -11.91 -18.98 -15.43
C LEU A 9 -11.04 -18.02 -14.60
N ILE A 10 -9.71 -18.13 -14.70
CA ILE A 10 -8.78 -17.21 -14.03
C ILE A 10 -9.05 -15.78 -14.50
N TYR A 11 -9.13 -15.54 -15.80
CA TYR A 11 -9.38 -14.21 -16.38
C TYR A 11 -10.67 -13.57 -15.84
N PHE A 12 -11.78 -14.30 -15.78
CA PHE A 12 -13.06 -13.75 -15.34
C PHE A 12 -13.23 -13.68 -13.81
N GLN A 13 -12.46 -14.47 -13.06
CA GLN A 13 -12.57 -14.51 -11.58
C GLN A 13 -11.45 -13.80 -10.85
N GLN A 14 -10.41 -13.32 -11.54
CA GLN A 14 -9.22 -12.73 -10.92
C GLN A 14 -9.53 -11.59 -9.93
N SER A 15 -10.50 -10.73 -10.26
CA SER A 15 -10.87 -9.61 -9.40
C SER A 15 -11.35 -10.05 -8.01
N ARG A 16 -12.01 -11.23 -7.89
CA ARG A 16 -12.45 -11.77 -6.60
C ARG A 16 -11.28 -12.23 -5.72
N PHE A 17 -10.18 -12.66 -6.34
CA PHE A 17 -8.99 -13.13 -5.61
C PHE A 17 -8.04 -11.97 -5.31
N ILE A 18 -7.91 -11.01 -6.23
CA ILE A 18 -7.08 -9.82 -6.05
C ILE A 18 -7.73 -8.86 -5.06
N PHE A 19 -9.05 -8.71 -5.11
CA PHE A 19 -9.82 -7.74 -4.30
C PHE A 19 -10.94 -8.44 -3.52
N PRO A 20 -10.67 -9.06 -2.37
CA PRO A 20 -11.71 -9.67 -1.53
C PRO A 20 -12.68 -8.64 -0.96
N ALA A 21 -12.26 -7.38 -0.87
CA ALA A 21 -13.05 -6.21 -0.52
C ALA A 21 -13.94 -6.41 0.72
N PRO A 22 -13.37 -6.58 1.93
CA PRO A 22 -14.13 -6.65 3.18
C PRO A 22 -15.08 -5.47 3.31
N GLN A 23 -16.31 -5.70 3.79
CA GLN A 23 -17.38 -4.70 3.85
C GLN A 23 -17.59 -4.13 5.25
N GLU A 24 -16.85 -4.59 6.24
CA GLU A 24 -16.97 -4.13 7.61
C GLU A 24 -16.58 -2.65 7.71
N VAL A 25 -17.51 -1.87 8.29
CA VAL A 25 -17.30 -0.44 8.55
C VAL A 25 -16.81 -0.26 9.98
N TYR A 26 -15.69 0.41 10.15
CA TYR A 26 -15.10 0.67 11.44
C TYR A 26 -15.21 2.15 11.82
N ALA A 27 -15.59 2.41 13.08
CA ALA A 27 -15.51 3.75 13.63
C ALA A 27 -14.04 4.19 13.79
N PRO A 28 -13.74 5.49 13.66
CA PRO A 28 -12.41 6.01 13.93
C PRO A 28 -11.94 5.70 15.36
N ALA A 29 -10.69 5.27 15.49
CA ALA A 29 -10.05 5.10 16.78
C ALA A 29 -9.86 6.46 17.50
N PRO A 30 -9.63 6.47 18.82
CA PRO A 30 -9.35 7.71 19.56
C PRO A 30 -8.23 8.53 18.90
N GLY A 31 -8.47 9.82 18.72
CA GLY A 31 -7.56 10.74 18.04
C GLY A 31 -7.68 10.78 16.52
N TYR A 32 -8.48 9.91 15.93
CA TYR A 32 -8.84 9.96 14.51
C TYR A 32 -10.26 10.49 14.30
N GLN A 33 -10.50 11.02 13.11
CA GLN A 33 -11.83 11.41 12.65
C GLN A 33 -12.10 10.77 11.27
N ALA A 34 -13.35 10.42 11.01
CA ALA A 34 -13.77 10.04 9.67
C ALA A 34 -13.76 11.28 8.76
N VAL A 35 -13.20 11.12 7.58
CA VAL A 35 -13.14 12.16 6.55
C VAL A 35 -13.57 11.59 5.21
N THR A 36 -13.95 12.48 4.29
CA THR A 36 -14.32 12.11 2.92
C THR A 36 -13.20 12.47 1.97
N LEU A 37 -12.79 11.51 1.17
CA LEU A 37 -11.90 11.71 0.02
C LEU A 37 -12.77 11.74 -1.23
N ASN A 38 -12.71 12.85 -1.98
CA ASN A 38 -13.47 13.02 -3.23
C ASN A 38 -12.56 12.64 -4.40
N THR A 39 -12.91 11.58 -5.13
CA THR A 39 -12.15 11.15 -6.30
C THR A 39 -12.53 11.95 -7.54
N ALA A 40 -11.61 12.03 -8.51
CA ALA A 40 -11.85 12.76 -9.75
C ALA A 40 -12.97 12.14 -10.60
N ASP A 41 -13.22 10.86 -10.46
CA ASP A 41 -14.31 10.12 -11.11
C ASP A 41 -15.63 10.14 -10.31
N GLY A 42 -15.73 10.98 -9.26
CA GLY A 42 -16.98 11.35 -8.60
C GLY A 42 -17.40 10.46 -7.43
N LEU A 43 -16.50 9.64 -6.88
CA LEU A 43 -16.78 8.89 -5.66
C LEU A 43 -16.45 9.71 -4.40
N ALA A 44 -17.20 9.47 -3.33
CA ALA A 44 -16.95 9.98 -2.00
C ALA A 44 -16.55 8.81 -1.11
N LEU A 45 -15.27 8.70 -0.77
CA LEU A 45 -14.70 7.59 -0.01
C LEU A 45 -14.48 7.98 1.45
N THR A 46 -14.82 7.09 2.38
CA THR A 46 -14.48 7.25 3.79
C THR A 46 -13.01 6.92 4.01
N ALA A 47 -12.32 7.74 4.79
CA ALA A 47 -10.97 7.51 5.29
C ALA A 47 -10.87 7.94 6.74
N HIS A 48 -9.83 7.56 7.47
CA HIS A 48 -9.58 8.04 8.82
C HIS A 48 -8.36 8.96 8.85
N TRP A 49 -8.53 10.11 9.48
CA TRP A 49 -7.53 11.18 9.56
C TRP A 49 -7.19 11.54 11.00
N ARG A 50 -5.91 11.63 11.30
CA ARG A 50 -5.30 12.24 12.47
C ARG A 50 -4.37 13.36 12.01
N ALA A 51 -4.56 14.57 12.50
CA ALA A 51 -3.68 15.69 12.19
C ALA A 51 -2.29 15.49 12.86
N PRO A 52 -1.22 15.96 12.21
CA PRO A 52 0.11 15.95 12.82
C PRO A 52 0.19 16.95 13.98
N GLU A 53 1.06 16.67 14.95
CA GLU A 53 1.55 17.66 15.90
C GLU A 53 2.51 18.63 15.21
N ASP A 54 2.76 19.80 15.82
CA ASP A 54 3.60 20.83 15.22
C ASP A 54 4.98 20.30 14.81
N GLY A 55 5.32 20.50 13.54
CA GLY A 55 6.60 20.08 12.96
C GLY A 55 6.73 18.61 12.62
N LYS A 56 5.68 17.79 12.87
CA LYS A 56 5.69 16.37 12.53
C LYS A 56 5.24 16.10 11.10
N PRO A 57 5.85 15.12 10.41
CA PRO A 57 5.39 14.69 9.09
C PRO A 57 4.05 13.96 9.14
N THR A 58 3.49 13.72 7.96
CA THR A 58 2.21 13.00 7.78
C THR A 58 2.43 11.74 7.00
N LEU A 59 1.98 10.60 7.55
CA LEU A 59 1.97 9.32 6.89
C LEU A 59 0.63 9.08 6.20
N VAL A 60 0.67 8.74 4.92
CA VAL A 60 -0.47 8.23 4.14
C VAL A 60 -0.31 6.72 3.99
N HIS A 61 -1.31 5.94 4.42
CA HIS A 61 -1.23 4.49 4.42
C HIS A 61 -2.25 3.84 3.49
N PHE A 62 -1.75 2.92 2.66
CA PHE A 62 -2.50 2.06 1.74
C PHE A 62 -2.36 0.60 2.22
N HIS A 63 -3.46 0.05 2.75
CA HIS A 63 -3.46 -1.27 3.37
C HIS A 63 -3.44 -2.44 2.36
N GLY A 64 -3.25 -3.67 2.84
CA GLY A 64 -3.30 -4.91 2.06
C GLY A 64 -4.72 -5.28 1.60
N ASN A 65 -4.83 -6.30 0.74
CA ASN A 65 -6.09 -6.68 0.09
C ASN A 65 -7.21 -7.15 1.05
N SER A 66 -6.86 -7.68 2.20
CA SER A 66 -7.79 -8.08 3.26
C SER A 66 -7.83 -7.07 4.41
N GLY A 67 -7.20 -5.90 4.23
CA GLY A 67 -7.08 -4.89 5.25
C GLY A 67 -8.38 -4.13 5.51
N SER A 68 -8.33 -3.26 6.52
CA SER A 68 -9.43 -2.38 6.93
C SER A 68 -8.86 -1.17 7.66
N LEU A 69 -9.67 -0.14 7.86
CA LEU A 69 -9.27 1.04 8.64
C LEU A 69 -8.88 0.69 10.09
N SER A 70 -9.49 -0.34 10.69
CA SER A 70 -9.12 -0.82 12.02
C SER A 70 -7.72 -1.46 12.02
N GLY A 71 -7.43 -2.33 11.05
CA GLY A 71 -6.11 -2.91 10.86
C GLY A 71 -5.07 -1.83 10.59
N ALA A 72 -5.36 -0.93 9.64
CA ALA A 72 -4.49 0.19 9.29
C ALA A 72 -4.15 1.10 10.48
N THR A 73 -5.10 1.29 11.42
CA THR A 73 -4.83 1.99 12.69
C THR A 73 -3.76 1.27 13.51
N SER A 74 -3.85 -0.05 13.65
CA SER A 74 -2.90 -0.87 14.40
C SER A 74 -1.52 -0.89 13.74
N GLU A 75 -1.46 -0.96 12.40
CA GLU A 75 -0.22 -0.92 11.61
C GLU A 75 0.56 0.40 11.74
N ASN A 76 -0.12 1.48 12.13
CA ASN A 76 0.47 2.82 12.20
C ASN A 76 0.39 3.45 13.58
N ARG A 77 0.10 2.64 14.62
CA ARG A 77 -0.06 3.12 15.98
C ARG A 77 1.17 3.84 16.50
N LEU A 78 2.36 3.29 16.26
CA LEU A 78 3.62 3.88 16.73
C LEU A 78 3.81 5.31 16.19
N PHE A 79 3.47 5.56 14.91
CA PHE A 79 3.56 6.89 14.32
C PHE A 79 2.56 7.86 14.93
N ALA A 80 1.31 7.42 15.12
CA ALA A 80 0.30 8.22 15.79
C ALA A 80 0.71 8.59 17.23
N ASP A 81 1.27 7.63 17.97
CA ASP A 81 1.76 7.82 19.36
C ASP A 81 2.98 8.78 19.41
N GLN A 82 3.74 8.91 18.32
CA GLN A 82 4.86 9.85 18.16
C GLN A 82 4.45 11.21 17.58
N GLY A 83 3.14 11.47 17.43
CA GLY A 83 2.62 12.76 16.97
C GLY A 83 2.59 12.96 15.46
N TYR A 84 2.88 11.93 14.66
CA TYR A 84 2.73 12.03 13.20
C TYR A 84 1.27 12.25 12.81
N GLY A 85 1.05 13.02 11.73
CA GLY A 85 -0.22 12.97 11.02
C GLY A 85 -0.37 11.59 10.38
N VAL A 86 -1.59 11.06 10.37
CA VAL A 86 -1.87 9.75 9.76
C VAL A 86 -3.16 9.81 8.96
N LEU A 87 -3.08 9.54 7.66
CA LEU A 87 -4.22 9.34 6.79
C LEU A 87 -4.31 7.87 6.41
N LEU A 88 -5.34 7.20 6.89
CA LEU A 88 -5.64 5.80 6.59
C LEU A 88 -6.68 5.77 5.47
N VAL A 89 -6.28 5.30 4.30
CA VAL A 89 -7.13 5.26 3.11
C VAL A 89 -7.91 3.96 3.07
N GLU A 90 -9.25 4.05 2.97
CA GLU A 90 -10.09 2.91 2.61
C GLU A 90 -10.42 2.98 1.13
N TYR A 91 -10.21 1.88 0.43
CA TYR A 91 -10.39 1.87 -1.02
C TYR A 91 -11.86 1.86 -1.44
N ARG A 92 -12.09 2.23 -2.70
CA ARG A 92 -13.37 1.99 -3.36
C ARG A 92 -13.78 0.51 -3.29
N GLY A 93 -15.03 0.24 -2.98
CA GLY A 93 -15.56 -1.11 -2.82
C GLY A 93 -15.18 -1.82 -1.51
N TYR A 94 -14.37 -1.22 -0.64
CA TYR A 94 -14.00 -1.73 0.70
C TYR A 94 -14.70 -0.92 1.78
N GLY A 95 -14.90 -1.51 2.96
CA GLY A 95 -15.40 -0.82 4.15
C GLY A 95 -16.71 -0.05 3.93
N GLY A 96 -17.58 -0.52 3.04
CA GLY A 96 -18.81 0.16 2.66
C GLY A 96 -18.63 1.33 1.68
N ASN A 97 -17.42 1.62 1.22
CA ASN A 97 -17.18 2.64 0.20
C ASN A 97 -17.78 2.25 -1.16
N PRO A 98 -18.31 3.23 -1.93
CA PRO A 98 -18.86 2.99 -3.25
C PRO A 98 -17.78 2.59 -4.27
N GLY A 99 -18.22 2.12 -5.43
CA GLY A 99 -17.37 1.78 -6.57
C GLY A 99 -16.95 0.32 -6.61
N LYS A 100 -16.05 0.01 -7.56
CA LYS A 100 -15.48 -1.33 -7.73
C LYS A 100 -13.95 -1.22 -7.69
N PRO A 101 -13.27 -2.11 -6.95
CA PRO A 101 -11.82 -2.09 -6.86
C PRO A 101 -11.19 -2.46 -8.22
N SER A 102 -10.12 -1.75 -8.54
CA SER A 102 -9.23 -1.99 -9.68
C SER A 102 -7.91 -1.27 -9.46
N GLU A 103 -6.86 -1.59 -10.20
CA GLU A 103 -5.56 -0.89 -10.10
C GLU A 103 -5.71 0.61 -10.38
N GLU A 104 -6.40 0.98 -11.48
CA GLU A 104 -6.64 2.39 -11.80
C GLU A 104 -7.54 3.06 -10.76
N GLY A 105 -8.57 2.34 -10.27
CA GLY A 105 -9.41 2.83 -9.19
C GLY A 105 -8.62 3.15 -7.93
N PHE A 106 -7.73 2.26 -7.50
CA PHE A 106 -6.87 2.49 -6.33
C PHE A 106 -5.91 3.67 -6.54
N ARG A 107 -5.47 3.89 -7.79
CA ARG A 107 -4.67 5.07 -8.14
C ARG A 107 -5.46 6.36 -8.00
N GLU A 108 -6.72 6.40 -8.44
CA GLU A 108 -7.62 7.55 -8.23
C GLU A 108 -7.91 7.78 -6.74
N ASP A 109 -8.08 6.72 -5.96
CA ASP A 109 -8.27 6.80 -4.49
C ASP A 109 -7.03 7.41 -3.82
N GLY A 110 -5.82 7.00 -4.27
CA GLY A 110 -4.56 7.57 -3.82
C GLY A 110 -4.42 9.05 -4.15
N ARG A 111 -4.80 9.47 -5.37
CA ARG A 111 -4.83 10.88 -5.78
C ARG A 111 -5.77 11.71 -4.92
N ALA A 112 -6.95 11.17 -4.60
CA ALA A 112 -7.90 11.84 -3.70
C ALA A 112 -7.31 12.00 -2.29
N ALA A 113 -6.55 11.01 -1.80
CA ALA A 113 -5.84 11.11 -0.52
C ALA A 113 -4.78 12.21 -0.53
N LEU A 114 -3.98 12.32 -1.59
CA LEU A 114 -2.99 13.38 -1.74
C LEU A 114 -3.64 14.77 -1.89
N ALA A 115 -4.75 14.86 -2.62
CA ALA A 115 -5.53 16.10 -2.75
C ALA A 115 -6.06 16.56 -1.38
N PHE A 116 -6.59 15.64 -0.56
CA PHE A 116 -7.03 15.91 0.81
C PHE A 116 -5.91 16.49 1.70
N LEU A 117 -4.68 15.98 1.59
CA LEU A 117 -3.54 16.50 2.33
C LEU A 117 -3.11 17.87 1.81
N LYS A 118 -3.14 18.09 0.50
CA LYS A 118 -2.84 19.37 -0.13
C LYS A 118 -3.82 20.47 0.31
N GLU A 119 -5.11 20.18 0.40
CA GLU A 119 -6.14 21.10 0.92
C GLU A 119 -5.89 21.53 2.36
N ARG A 120 -5.15 20.70 3.14
CA ARG A 120 -4.74 20.98 4.53
C ARG A 120 -3.37 21.62 4.63
N ALA A 121 -2.82 22.07 3.52
CA ALA A 121 -1.49 22.68 3.43
C ALA A 121 -0.35 21.79 3.94
N ILE A 122 -0.52 20.46 3.91
CA ILE A 122 0.57 19.51 4.20
C ILE A 122 1.54 19.58 3.02
N ALA A 123 2.76 19.97 3.30
CA ALA A 123 3.79 20.10 2.28
C ALA A 123 4.19 18.72 1.71
N PRO A 124 4.44 18.58 0.39
CA PRO A 124 4.86 17.31 -0.21
C PRO A 124 6.04 16.65 0.53
N LYS A 125 7.06 17.42 0.85
CA LYS A 125 8.26 16.97 1.59
C LYS A 125 8.02 16.63 3.06
N SER A 126 6.80 16.77 3.55
CA SER A 126 6.35 16.29 4.87
C SER A 126 5.45 15.05 4.75
N ILE A 127 5.26 14.50 3.54
CA ILE A 127 4.42 13.32 3.33
C ILE A 127 5.30 12.07 3.24
N ILE A 128 4.99 11.07 4.08
CA ILE A 128 5.52 9.72 4.01
C ILE A 128 4.44 8.85 3.41
N ILE A 129 4.76 8.13 2.33
CA ILE A 129 3.81 7.21 1.69
C ILE A 129 4.15 5.79 2.13
N LYS A 130 3.16 5.05 2.65
CA LYS A 130 3.33 3.66 3.10
C LYS A 130 2.32 2.76 2.41
N GLY A 131 2.81 1.63 1.87
CA GLY A 131 1.97 0.59 1.29
C GLY A 131 2.29 -0.80 1.82
N HIS A 132 1.26 -1.58 2.15
CA HIS A 132 1.37 -2.97 2.56
C HIS A 132 0.79 -3.88 1.48
N SER A 133 1.54 -4.92 1.07
CA SER A 133 1.08 -5.92 0.10
C SER A 133 0.54 -5.26 -1.18
N ILE A 134 -0.75 -5.45 -1.54
CA ILE A 134 -1.36 -4.79 -2.71
C ILE A 134 -1.29 -3.26 -2.63
N GLY A 135 -1.36 -2.69 -1.42
CA GLY A 135 -1.22 -1.27 -1.20
C GLY A 135 0.14 -0.72 -1.65
N SER A 136 1.16 -1.57 -1.81
CA SER A 136 2.45 -1.17 -2.38
C SER A 136 2.31 -0.64 -3.82
N GLY A 137 1.37 -1.18 -4.61
CA GLY A 137 1.09 -0.70 -5.96
C GLY A 137 0.56 0.72 -5.99
N THR A 138 -0.41 1.02 -5.10
CA THR A 138 -0.92 2.38 -4.94
C THR A 138 0.16 3.32 -4.39
N ALA A 139 0.90 2.88 -3.37
CA ALA A 139 1.97 3.66 -2.76
C ALA A 139 3.07 4.04 -3.77
N VAL A 140 3.52 3.11 -4.61
CA VAL A 140 4.50 3.38 -5.68
C VAL A 140 3.95 4.38 -6.69
N ASN A 141 2.70 4.23 -7.15
CA ASN A 141 2.08 5.20 -8.06
C ASN A 141 2.05 6.60 -7.45
N MET A 142 1.63 6.74 -6.20
CA MET A 142 1.55 8.03 -5.50
C MET A 142 2.94 8.64 -5.27
N ALA A 143 3.94 7.83 -4.99
CA ALA A 143 5.32 8.28 -4.85
C ALA A 143 5.91 8.86 -6.14
N LEU A 144 5.47 8.38 -7.31
CA LEU A 144 5.88 8.95 -8.60
C LEU A 144 5.12 10.22 -8.97
N GLU A 145 3.89 10.39 -8.46
CA GLU A 145 3.05 11.56 -8.76
C GLU A 145 3.27 12.71 -7.76
N GLN A 146 3.95 12.44 -6.64
CA GLN A 146 4.16 13.39 -5.55
C GLN A 146 5.63 13.40 -5.12
N ASP A 147 6.20 14.58 -4.94
CA ASP A 147 7.55 14.76 -4.38
C ASP A 147 7.54 14.52 -2.85
N ALA A 148 7.22 13.27 -2.45
CA ALA A 148 7.10 12.86 -1.07
C ALA A 148 8.47 12.84 -0.33
N ALA A 149 8.44 12.85 1.01
CA ALA A 149 9.63 12.77 1.84
C ALA A 149 10.27 11.38 1.79
N ALA A 150 9.43 10.32 1.84
CA ALA A 150 9.87 8.92 1.87
C ALA A 150 8.77 7.97 1.40
N LEU A 151 9.17 6.76 0.97
CA LEU A 151 8.29 5.66 0.61
C LEU A 151 8.62 4.42 1.45
N ILE A 152 7.63 3.83 2.11
CA ILE A 152 7.76 2.58 2.88
C ILE A 152 6.90 1.50 2.22
N LEU A 153 7.50 0.39 1.84
CA LEU A 153 6.83 -0.76 1.25
C LEU A 153 7.00 -1.99 2.16
N VAL A 154 5.90 -2.52 2.66
CA VAL A 154 5.90 -3.70 3.55
C VAL A 154 5.32 -4.89 2.80
N ALA A 155 6.08 -5.99 2.74
CA ALA A 155 5.74 -7.21 1.98
C ALA A 155 5.29 -6.90 0.52
N PRO A 156 6.02 -6.02 -0.23
CA PRO A 156 5.65 -5.68 -1.60
C PRO A 156 5.96 -6.82 -2.56
N PHE A 157 5.26 -6.81 -3.71
CA PHE A 157 5.54 -7.72 -4.84
C PHE A 157 6.03 -6.94 -6.07
N THR A 158 6.75 -7.62 -6.97
CA THR A 158 7.25 -7.03 -8.23
C THR A 158 6.11 -6.65 -9.17
N SER A 159 5.19 -7.60 -9.38
CA SER A 159 3.91 -7.39 -10.08
C SER A 159 2.94 -8.52 -9.70
N THR A 160 1.63 -8.33 -9.90
CA THR A 160 0.66 -9.43 -9.76
C THR A 160 0.88 -10.49 -10.83
N VAL A 161 1.36 -10.11 -12.00
CA VAL A 161 1.75 -11.05 -13.07
C VAL A 161 2.84 -11.99 -12.61
N ASP A 162 3.93 -11.47 -12.02
CA ASP A 162 5.03 -12.27 -11.49
C ASP A 162 4.59 -13.14 -10.30
N LEU A 163 3.85 -12.54 -9.37
CA LEU A 163 3.39 -13.23 -8.15
C LEU A 163 2.49 -14.43 -8.48
N VAL A 164 1.52 -14.24 -9.36
CA VAL A 164 0.61 -15.31 -9.77
C VAL A 164 1.32 -16.29 -10.71
N GLY A 165 2.19 -15.78 -11.61
CA GLY A 165 2.99 -16.61 -12.51
C GLY A 165 3.93 -17.57 -11.79
N GLN A 166 4.53 -17.18 -10.67
CA GLN A 166 5.32 -18.09 -9.83
C GLN A 166 4.48 -19.21 -9.20
N LYS A 167 3.22 -18.91 -8.83
CA LYS A 167 2.31 -19.90 -8.24
C LYS A 167 1.67 -20.84 -9.27
N ILE A 168 1.43 -20.36 -10.49
CA ILE A 168 0.76 -21.11 -11.56
C ILE A 168 1.54 -20.93 -12.88
N PRO A 169 2.76 -21.49 -13.00
CA PRO A 169 3.67 -21.22 -14.12
C PRO A 169 3.22 -21.81 -15.47
N ILE A 170 2.18 -22.64 -15.47
CA ILE A 170 1.64 -23.25 -16.69
C ILE A 170 0.82 -22.31 -17.57
N PHE A 171 0.43 -21.12 -17.04
CA PHE A 171 -0.37 -20.14 -17.77
C PHE A 171 0.44 -18.88 -18.09
N PRO A 172 0.22 -18.25 -19.27
CA PRO A 172 0.84 -16.99 -19.65
C PRO A 172 0.18 -15.82 -18.92
N MET A 173 0.52 -15.62 -17.64
CA MET A 173 -0.16 -14.67 -16.76
C MET A 173 -0.14 -13.25 -17.30
N GLY A 174 0.88 -12.84 -18.04
CA GLY A 174 0.93 -11.53 -18.70
C GLY A 174 -0.17 -11.28 -19.76
N LEU A 175 -0.86 -12.35 -20.24
CA LEU A 175 -2.03 -12.25 -21.12
C LEU A 175 -3.36 -12.40 -20.38
N ILE A 176 -3.33 -12.84 -19.13
CA ILE A 176 -4.53 -13.20 -18.35
C ILE A 176 -4.82 -12.13 -17.29
N ILE A 177 -3.78 -11.64 -16.59
CA ILE A 177 -3.94 -10.66 -15.50
C ILE A 177 -4.21 -9.28 -16.09
N THR A 178 -5.32 -8.66 -15.68
CA THR A 178 -5.76 -7.33 -16.10
C THR A 178 -5.37 -6.23 -15.12
N GLU A 179 -4.96 -6.60 -13.91
CA GLU A 179 -4.55 -5.71 -12.82
C GLU A 179 -3.07 -5.97 -12.47
N PRO A 180 -2.11 -5.52 -13.28
CA PRO A 180 -0.71 -5.92 -13.17
C PRO A 180 0.02 -5.38 -11.95
N PHE A 181 -0.36 -4.23 -11.39
CA PHE A 181 0.34 -3.58 -10.27
C PHE A 181 1.87 -3.68 -10.41
N ASP A 182 2.39 -3.25 -11.56
CA ASP A 182 3.80 -3.42 -11.90
C ASP A 182 4.70 -2.43 -11.14
N ASN A 183 5.04 -2.82 -9.91
CA ASN A 183 5.93 -2.05 -9.05
C ASN A 183 7.37 -2.05 -9.57
N ARG A 184 7.80 -3.16 -10.20
CA ARG A 184 9.16 -3.31 -10.67
C ARG A 184 9.51 -2.35 -11.80
N ALA A 185 8.59 -2.13 -12.73
CA ALA A 185 8.78 -1.17 -13.81
C ALA A 185 8.75 0.30 -13.33
N LYS A 186 8.06 0.56 -12.21
CA LYS A 186 7.79 1.91 -11.69
C LYS A 186 8.82 2.36 -10.66
N LEU A 187 9.16 1.51 -9.70
CA LEU A 187 9.99 1.86 -8.53
C LEU A 187 11.37 2.48 -8.88
N PRO A 188 12.07 2.08 -9.96
CA PRO A 188 13.33 2.72 -10.36
C PRO A 188 13.23 4.23 -10.66
N GLN A 189 12.00 4.74 -10.86
CA GLN A 189 11.73 6.15 -11.11
C GLN A 189 11.50 6.96 -9.83
N ALA A 190 11.44 6.30 -8.65
CA ALA A 190 11.26 6.97 -7.37
C ALA A 190 12.50 7.79 -7.01
N ALA A 191 12.31 9.09 -6.77
CA ALA A 191 13.40 10.01 -6.45
C ALA A 191 13.64 10.18 -4.94
N MET A 192 12.70 9.75 -4.10
CA MET A 192 12.78 9.80 -2.65
C MET A 192 13.47 8.56 -2.08
N PRO A 193 13.95 8.61 -0.81
CA PRO A 193 14.36 7.40 -0.09
C PRO A 193 13.23 6.38 -0.01
N VAL A 194 13.58 5.11 -0.25
CA VAL A 194 12.62 3.99 -0.21
C VAL A 194 13.09 2.95 0.81
N LEU A 195 12.19 2.50 1.66
CA LEU A 195 12.38 1.36 2.55
C LEU A 195 11.52 0.19 2.08
N VAL A 196 12.13 -0.95 1.82
CA VAL A 196 11.43 -2.22 1.57
C VAL A 196 11.64 -3.15 2.75
N GLN A 197 10.55 -3.59 3.37
CA GLN A 197 10.57 -4.53 4.50
C GLN A 197 9.87 -5.83 4.13
N HIS A 198 10.46 -6.97 4.49
CA HIS A 198 9.91 -8.28 4.15
C HIS A 198 10.20 -9.34 5.20
N GLY A 199 9.22 -10.21 5.47
CA GLY A 199 9.37 -11.38 6.33
C GLY A 199 10.05 -12.55 5.60
N THR A 200 10.96 -13.25 6.27
CA THR A 200 11.65 -14.39 5.63
C THR A 200 10.77 -15.63 5.48
N ALA A 201 9.66 -15.70 6.23
CA ALA A 201 8.68 -16.80 6.20
C ALA A 201 7.38 -16.40 5.45
N ASP A 202 7.37 -15.29 4.70
CA ASP A 202 6.20 -14.86 3.94
C ASP A 202 5.86 -15.89 2.84
N ALA A 203 4.74 -16.62 3.05
CA ALA A 203 4.20 -17.60 2.11
C ALA A 203 3.21 -17.01 1.10
N VAL A 204 2.73 -15.78 1.35
CA VAL A 204 1.80 -15.06 0.46
C VAL A 204 2.57 -14.39 -0.67
N VAL A 205 3.55 -13.56 -0.31
CA VAL A 205 4.49 -12.91 -1.23
C VAL A 205 5.91 -13.35 -0.87
N PRO A 206 6.54 -14.24 -1.65
CA PRO A 206 7.90 -14.67 -1.38
C PRO A 206 8.88 -13.49 -1.25
N ILE A 207 9.80 -13.54 -0.30
CA ILE A 207 10.80 -12.49 -0.02
C ILE A 207 11.65 -12.11 -1.24
N SER A 208 11.73 -12.99 -2.24
CA SER A 208 12.41 -12.71 -3.52
C SER A 208 11.86 -11.48 -4.24
N HIS A 209 10.55 -11.19 -4.10
CA HIS A 209 9.93 -9.99 -4.66
C HIS A 209 10.47 -8.71 -4.01
N GLY A 210 10.52 -8.65 -2.68
CA GLY A 210 11.07 -7.49 -1.98
C GLY A 210 12.56 -7.27 -2.28
N ARG A 211 13.34 -8.36 -2.35
CA ARG A 211 14.76 -8.29 -2.74
C ARG A 211 14.96 -7.78 -4.16
N ALA A 212 14.12 -8.23 -5.11
CA ALA A 212 14.19 -7.76 -6.49
C ALA A 212 13.87 -6.26 -6.59
N LEU A 213 12.81 -5.80 -5.91
CA LEU A 213 12.45 -4.37 -5.87
C LEU A 213 13.56 -3.52 -5.28
N ALA A 214 14.18 -3.99 -4.19
CA ALA A 214 15.29 -3.26 -3.57
C ALA A 214 16.54 -3.21 -4.44
N ALA A 215 16.82 -4.25 -5.20
CA ALA A 215 17.96 -4.27 -6.12
C ALA A 215 17.77 -3.34 -7.33
N ASP A 216 16.53 -3.16 -7.77
CA ASP A 216 16.20 -2.34 -8.94
C ASP A 216 16.01 -0.84 -8.57
N GLY A 217 15.71 -0.52 -7.30
CA GLY A 217 15.48 0.85 -6.82
C GLY A 217 16.76 1.59 -6.39
N PRO A 218 17.10 2.73 -6.99
CA PRO A 218 18.41 3.39 -6.81
C PRO A 218 18.63 3.95 -5.39
N THR A 219 17.57 4.26 -4.65
CA THR A 219 17.59 4.84 -3.30
C THR A 219 16.91 3.93 -2.29
N THR A 220 16.95 2.62 -2.52
CA THR A 220 16.16 1.65 -1.76
C THR A 220 17.00 0.92 -0.73
N GLU A 221 16.58 0.97 0.54
CA GLU A 221 17.08 0.13 1.62
C GLU A 221 16.18 -1.11 1.75
N PHE A 222 16.80 -2.27 1.98
CA PHE A 222 16.10 -3.53 2.21
C PHE A 222 16.32 -4.05 3.63
N GLN A 223 15.23 -4.29 4.35
CA GLN A 223 15.25 -4.89 5.68
C GLN A 223 14.46 -6.21 5.67
N SER A 224 15.08 -7.30 6.10
CA SER A 224 14.43 -8.60 6.24
C SER A 224 14.26 -8.97 7.70
N PHE A 225 13.10 -9.54 8.04
CA PHE A 225 12.74 -9.93 9.40
C PHE A 225 12.64 -11.46 9.49
N ALA A 226 13.56 -12.07 10.26
CA ALA A 226 13.67 -13.51 10.38
C ALA A 226 12.42 -14.14 11.00
N GLY A 227 11.86 -15.16 10.34
CA GLY A 227 10.68 -15.89 10.80
C GLY A 227 9.35 -15.13 10.73
N LYS A 228 9.34 -13.84 10.32
CA LYS A 228 8.09 -13.10 10.14
C LYS A 228 7.39 -13.51 8.84
N GLU A 229 6.07 -13.54 8.89
CA GLU A 229 5.17 -13.87 7.79
C GLU A 229 4.68 -12.61 7.06
N HIS A 230 3.62 -12.75 6.25
CA HIS A 230 3.07 -11.66 5.43
C HIS A 230 2.57 -10.46 6.24
N ASP A 231 1.99 -10.73 7.42
CA ASP A 231 1.39 -9.72 8.29
C ASP A 231 2.41 -9.02 9.22
N LEU A 232 3.70 -9.03 8.84
CA LEU A 232 4.77 -8.40 9.62
C LEU A 232 4.55 -6.91 9.91
N THR A 233 3.70 -6.24 9.14
CA THR A 233 3.37 -4.82 9.34
C THR A 233 2.76 -4.52 10.71
N PHE A 234 2.13 -5.53 11.36
CA PHE A 234 1.58 -5.41 12.71
C PHE A 234 2.62 -5.58 13.82
N ASP A 235 3.83 -6.02 13.48
CA ASP A 235 4.86 -6.32 14.47
C ASP A 235 5.54 -5.03 14.97
N PRO A 236 5.62 -4.83 16.31
CA PRO A 236 6.28 -3.64 16.87
C PRO A 236 7.75 -3.49 16.49
N GLU A 237 8.48 -4.60 16.25
CA GLU A 237 9.86 -4.57 15.78
C GLU A 237 9.95 -3.92 14.40
N VAL A 238 9.04 -4.29 13.50
CA VAL A 238 8.98 -3.76 12.13
C VAL A 238 8.62 -2.27 12.14
N GLN A 239 7.62 -1.89 12.94
CA GLN A 239 7.22 -0.48 13.10
C GLN A 239 8.35 0.36 13.72
N THR A 240 9.06 -0.18 14.70
CA THR A 240 10.21 0.51 15.32
C THR A 240 11.35 0.69 14.31
N ALA A 241 11.61 -0.30 13.45
CA ALA A 241 12.61 -0.18 12.39
C ALA A 241 12.22 0.91 11.35
N GLN A 242 10.92 1.04 11.01
CA GLN A 242 10.42 2.14 10.18
C GLN A 242 10.68 3.51 10.82
N ALA A 243 10.30 3.67 12.10
CA ALA A 243 10.48 4.92 12.82
C ALA A 243 11.96 5.31 12.95
N ARG A 244 12.85 4.34 13.18
CA ARG A 244 14.30 4.58 13.22
C ARG A 244 14.81 5.04 11.86
N TRP A 245 14.44 4.36 10.78
CA TRP A 245 14.84 4.74 9.43
C TRP A 245 14.36 6.15 9.06
N LEU A 246 13.13 6.52 9.41
CA LEU A 246 12.64 7.89 9.20
C LEU A 246 13.43 8.92 10.03
N ALA A 247 13.76 8.61 11.28
CA ALA A 247 14.57 9.49 12.13
C ALA A 247 15.99 9.72 11.55
N GLU A 248 16.59 8.71 10.91
CA GLU A 248 17.88 8.84 10.21
C GLU A 248 17.77 9.76 8.99
N LEU A 249 16.58 9.90 8.38
CA LEU A 249 16.29 10.86 7.32
C LEU A 249 15.91 12.26 7.84
N GLY A 250 15.81 12.45 9.17
CA GLY A 250 15.38 13.70 9.78
C GLY A 250 13.86 13.96 9.74
N LEU A 251 13.06 12.87 9.63
CA LEU A 251 11.61 12.90 9.53
C LEU A 251 10.93 12.49 10.84
#